data_d6a679ade3de68fb438da5b6092c2234
#
_entry.id   d6a679ade3de68fb438da5b6092c2234
#
_cell.length_a   1.000
_cell.length_b   1.000
_cell.length_c   1.000
_cell.angle_alpha   90.00
_cell.angle_beta   90.00
_cell.angle_gamma   90.00
#
_symmetry.space_group_name_H-M   'P 1'
#
loop_
_entity.id
_entity.type
_entity.pdbx_description
1 polymer ?
#
loop_
_entity_poly.entity_id
_entity_poly.type
_entity_poly.pdbx_seq_one_letter_code
_entity_poly.pdbx_strand_id
1 'polypeptide(L)'
;MNSGLTGDARLHGLAVKEMLIQRGCAMVHPVFAAAAVATMNRYDEALARFSRAELEAEVMMGADGTPTMHVDAFVEEAIIDEVIRQGVNLLSEEAGFIDRRSSLTLVVDPIDGSANAAAGIPLACFSAALVDDGKFIEAATVWLATGSVWAGSADGSRSSAVWSTTGCVDHAKAAVSLLRPHDRNFEAWRRVSNVSARIRILSCSTLEAMLVLQGSSDAFVDAGSDTHRLVDLAAALVLLPTVGGVVIDAFGRDIEFDTNLKRRWSGVVAATPELAEALAEAVSLHL
;
A
#
# COMPACT_ATOMS: atom_id res chain seq x y z
N MET A 1 7.29 15.29 37.99
CA MET A 1 8.57 15.02 37.32
C MET A 1 8.24 14.35 36.01
N ASN A 2 8.07 15.11 34.94
CA ASN A 2 7.69 14.58 33.62
C ASN A 2 8.23 15.53 32.54
N SER A 3 9.55 15.56 32.33
CA SER A 3 10.19 16.41 31.30
C SER A 3 11.22 15.65 30.44
N GLY A 4 11.26 14.32 30.50
CA GLY A 4 12.22 13.50 29.76
C GLY A 4 11.76 12.96 28.40
N LEU A 5 10.46 12.80 28.17
CA LEU A 5 9.93 12.10 26.98
C LEU A 5 9.83 12.97 25.70
N THR A 6 9.80 14.31 25.85
CA THR A 6 9.60 15.19 24.67
C THR A 6 10.86 15.44 23.84
N GLY A 7 12.05 15.27 24.43
CA GLY A 7 13.32 15.43 23.73
C GLY A 7 13.69 14.21 22.88
N ASP A 8 13.43 13.03 23.42
CA ASP A 8 13.80 11.75 22.78
C ASP A 8 12.93 11.47 21.55
N ALA A 9 11.61 11.73 21.64
CA ALA A 9 10.69 11.59 20.52
C ALA A 9 10.99 12.54 19.35
N ARG A 10 11.43 13.79 19.62
CA ARG A 10 11.84 14.74 18.57
C ARG A 10 13.13 14.33 17.87
N LEU A 11 14.10 13.79 18.60
CA LEU A 11 15.35 13.29 18.04
C LEU A 11 15.11 12.04 17.21
N HIS A 12 14.22 11.15 17.65
CA HIS A 12 13.80 9.97 16.87
C HIS A 12 13.11 10.38 15.57
N GLY A 13 12.14 11.29 15.61
CA GLY A 13 11.44 11.78 14.42
C GLY A 13 12.35 12.50 13.41
N LEU A 14 13.38 13.23 13.86
CA LEU A 14 14.38 13.82 12.98
C LEU A 14 15.25 12.75 12.29
N ALA A 15 15.68 11.75 13.03
CA ALA A 15 16.47 10.64 12.49
C ALA A 15 15.67 9.82 11.47
N VAL A 16 14.39 9.55 11.73
CA VAL A 16 13.48 8.89 10.77
C VAL A 16 13.32 9.73 9.52
N LYS A 17 13.08 11.03 9.64
CA LYS A 17 12.96 11.95 8.50
C LYS A 17 14.22 11.95 7.63
N GLU A 18 15.39 12.07 8.23
CA GLU A 18 16.67 12.05 7.53
C GLU A 18 16.88 10.70 6.81
N MET A 19 16.57 9.61 7.48
CA MET A 19 16.62 8.26 6.89
C MET A 19 15.74 8.14 5.65
N LEU A 20 14.47 8.57 5.73
CA LEU A 20 13.54 8.50 4.60
C LEU A 20 13.97 9.38 3.44
N ILE A 21 14.48 10.59 3.72
CA ILE A 21 15.06 11.50 2.72
C ILE A 21 16.25 10.85 2.02
N GLN A 22 17.19 10.28 2.77
CA GLN A 22 18.36 9.58 2.21
C GLN A 22 17.99 8.35 1.41
N ARG A 23 16.89 7.66 1.77
CA ARG A 23 16.40 6.45 1.09
C ARG A 23 15.47 6.74 -0.10
N GLY A 24 15.22 8.00 -0.44
CA GLY A 24 14.58 8.40 -1.68
C GLY A 24 13.28 9.17 -1.61
N CYS A 25 12.69 9.42 -0.42
CA CYS A 25 11.51 10.29 -0.32
C CYS A 25 11.78 11.73 -0.77
N ALA A 26 13.05 12.16 -0.85
CA ALA A 26 13.42 13.45 -1.42
C ALA A 26 13.20 13.54 -2.95
N MET A 27 12.99 12.41 -3.62
CA MET A 27 12.78 12.35 -5.07
C MET A 27 11.35 12.66 -5.49
N VAL A 28 10.42 12.70 -4.55
CA VAL A 28 8.98 12.91 -4.75
C VAL A 28 8.50 14.11 -3.93
N HIS A 29 7.22 14.47 -4.08
CA HIS A 29 6.64 15.61 -3.36
C HIS A 29 6.84 15.52 -1.84
N PRO A 30 7.17 16.63 -1.14
CA PRO A 30 7.49 16.62 0.28
C PRO A 30 6.40 16.04 1.21
N VAL A 31 5.14 16.02 0.76
CA VAL A 31 4.02 15.44 1.52
C VAL A 31 4.24 13.97 1.86
N PHE A 32 4.91 13.20 0.98
CA PHE A 32 5.20 11.78 1.24
C PHE A 32 6.12 11.59 2.44
N ALA A 33 7.24 12.33 2.48
CA ALA A 33 8.16 12.24 3.61
C ALA A 33 7.49 12.70 4.92
N ALA A 34 6.67 13.74 4.85
CA ALA A 34 5.95 14.27 6.00
C ALA A 34 4.93 13.25 6.55
N ALA A 35 4.09 12.67 5.67
CA ALA A 35 3.11 11.66 6.04
C ALA A 35 3.78 10.37 6.55
N ALA A 36 4.81 9.86 5.85
CA ALA A 36 5.53 8.65 6.26
C ALA A 36 6.22 8.81 7.63
N VAL A 37 6.81 9.97 7.92
CA VAL A 37 7.38 10.27 9.25
C VAL A 37 6.31 10.29 10.32
N ALA A 38 5.15 10.91 10.04
CA ALA A 38 4.02 10.94 10.98
C ALA A 38 3.54 9.51 11.28
N THR A 39 3.38 8.67 10.23
CA THR A 39 3.02 7.25 10.36
C THR A 39 4.01 6.51 11.25
N MET A 40 5.30 6.52 10.93
CA MET A 40 6.32 5.75 11.65
C MET A 40 6.41 6.16 13.12
N ASN A 41 6.43 7.47 13.41
CA ASN A 41 6.48 7.95 14.79
C ASN A 41 5.23 7.54 15.59
N ARG A 42 4.04 7.63 14.97
CA ARG A 42 2.79 7.31 15.63
C ARG A 42 2.61 5.81 15.80
N TYR A 43 3.10 5.01 14.82
CA TYR A 43 3.13 3.56 14.93
C TYR A 43 4.07 3.08 16.04
N ASP A 44 5.28 3.64 16.15
CA ASP A 44 6.21 3.34 17.25
C ASP A 44 5.61 3.71 18.61
N GLU A 45 4.92 4.87 18.71
CA GLU A 45 4.17 5.26 19.91
C GLU A 45 3.06 4.25 20.23
N ALA A 46 2.31 3.80 19.21
CA ALA A 46 1.24 2.82 19.39
C ALA A 46 1.76 1.50 19.97
N LEU A 47 2.84 0.96 19.40
CA LEU A 47 3.49 -0.27 19.89
C LEU A 47 4.04 -0.15 21.31
N ALA A 48 4.52 1.03 21.68
CA ALA A 48 5.05 1.28 23.04
C ALA A 48 3.96 1.49 24.08
N ARG A 49 2.76 1.93 23.67
CA ARG A 49 1.69 2.37 24.56
C ARG A 49 0.60 1.35 24.77
N PHE A 50 0.25 0.59 23.74
CA PHE A 50 -0.90 -0.30 23.72
C PHE A 50 -0.48 -1.75 23.64
N SER A 51 -1.26 -2.63 24.29
CA SER A 51 -1.17 -4.06 24.11
C SER A 51 -1.68 -4.48 22.72
N ARG A 52 -1.29 -5.68 22.28
CA ARG A 52 -1.80 -6.26 21.04
C ARG A 52 -3.34 -6.27 20.99
N ALA A 53 -4.01 -6.67 22.06
CA ALA A 53 -5.46 -6.73 22.10
C ALA A 53 -6.12 -5.33 21.96
N GLU A 54 -5.48 -4.29 22.50
CA GLU A 54 -5.93 -2.91 22.31
C GLU A 54 -5.71 -2.43 20.88
N LEU A 55 -4.57 -2.78 20.26
CA LEU A 55 -4.26 -2.42 18.87
C LEU A 55 -5.18 -3.10 17.85
N GLU A 56 -5.57 -4.36 18.10
CA GLU A 56 -6.50 -5.14 17.26
C GLU A 56 -7.98 -4.79 17.51
N ALA A 57 -8.30 -4.01 18.54
CA ALA A 57 -9.69 -3.66 18.85
C ALA A 57 -10.33 -2.83 17.74
N GLU A 58 -11.52 -3.23 17.28
CA GLU A 58 -12.34 -2.43 16.37
C GLU A 58 -12.91 -1.22 17.12
N VAL A 59 -12.63 -0.01 16.66
CA VAL A 59 -12.99 1.24 17.35
C VAL A 59 -14.04 2.07 16.63
N MET A 60 -14.13 1.93 15.29
CA MET A 60 -15.09 2.66 14.48
C MET A 60 -15.33 1.94 13.14
N MET A 61 -16.19 2.51 12.31
CA MET A 61 -16.37 2.10 10.93
C MET A 61 -15.61 3.07 10.02
N GLY A 62 -14.70 2.57 9.20
CA GLY A 62 -13.97 3.35 8.22
C GLY A 62 -14.83 3.89 7.08
N ALA A 63 -14.33 4.89 6.38
CA ALA A 63 -15.01 5.45 5.21
C ALA A 63 -15.14 4.46 4.07
N ASP A 64 -14.28 3.46 4.03
CA ASP A 64 -14.29 2.34 3.09
C ASP A 64 -15.39 1.31 3.38
N GLY A 65 -16.05 1.41 4.54
CA GLY A 65 -17.15 0.53 4.98
C GLY A 65 -16.69 -0.73 5.70
N THR A 66 -15.42 -0.81 6.11
CA THR A 66 -14.88 -1.90 6.96
C THR A 66 -14.64 -1.43 8.39
N PRO A 67 -14.63 -2.34 9.40
CA PRO A 67 -14.25 -1.98 10.74
C PRO A 67 -12.77 -1.52 10.82
N THR A 68 -12.54 -0.38 11.47
CA THR A 68 -11.22 0.22 11.70
C THR A 68 -10.62 -0.35 12.98
N MET A 69 -9.39 -0.87 12.91
CA MET A 69 -8.63 -1.23 14.12
C MET A 69 -8.11 0.03 14.82
N HIS A 70 -7.90 -0.09 16.14
CA HIS A 70 -7.37 1.02 16.94
C HIS A 70 -6.01 1.51 16.44
N VAL A 71 -5.14 0.62 15.96
CA VAL A 71 -3.83 1.00 15.42
C VAL A 71 -3.98 1.94 14.21
N ASP A 72 -4.93 1.68 13.31
CA ASP A 72 -5.17 2.48 12.11
C ASP A 72 -5.71 3.86 12.48
N ALA A 73 -6.77 3.91 13.29
CA ALA A 73 -7.36 5.17 13.76
C ALA A 73 -6.34 6.05 14.49
N PHE A 74 -5.50 5.44 15.33
CA PHE A 74 -4.47 6.14 16.10
C PHE A 74 -3.37 6.74 15.22
N VAL A 75 -2.97 6.02 14.18
CA VAL A 75 -1.91 6.50 13.25
C VAL A 75 -2.46 7.51 12.26
N GLU A 76 -3.65 7.28 11.73
CA GLU A 76 -4.25 8.15 10.71
C GLU A 76 -4.47 9.58 11.21
N GLU A 77 -4.85 9.78 12.48
CA GLU A 77 -5.02 11.11 13.09
C GLU A 77 -3.79 12.03 12.87
N ALA A 78 -2.58 11.48 13.02
CA ALA A 78 -1.34 12.24 12.83
C ALA A 78 -1.06 12.58 11.36
N ILE A 79 -1.49 11.72 10.43
CA ILE A 79 -1.33 11.96 8.99
C ILE A 79 -2.29 13.04 8.51
N ILE A 80 -3.55 13.01 8.96
CA ILE A 80 -4.54 14.03 8.64
C ILE A 80 -3.99 15.42 8.96
N ASP A 81 -3.46 15.63 10.17
CA ASP A 81 -2.88 16.89 10.60
C ASP A 81 -1.71 17.32 9.71
N GLU A 82 -0.85 16.38 9.32
CA GLU A 82 0.33 16.69 8.51
C GLU A 82 -0.05 17.04 7.06
N VAL A 83 -0.92 16.27 6.42
CA VAL A 83 -1.36 16.52 5.04
C VAL A 83 -2.15 17.83 4.93
N ILE A 84 -2.99 18.12 5.93
CA ILE A 84 -3.71 19.39 6.02
C ILE A 84 -2.74 20.58 6.06
N ARG A 85 -1.65 20.49 6.82
CA ARG A 85 -0.60 21.54 6.88
C ARG A 85 0.11 21.75 5.55
N GLN A 86 0.23 20.72 4.73
CA GLN A 86 0.81 20.79 3.38
C GLN A 86 -0.15 21.38 2.33
N GLY A 87 -1.43 21.60 2.66
CA GLY A 87 -2.42 22.16 1.75
C GLY A 87 -2.85 21.21 0.61
N VAL A 88 -2.68 19.92 0.77
CA VAL A 88 -3.04 18.85 -0.17
C VAL A 88 -4.37 18.24 0.28
N ASN A 89 -5.26 17.85 -0.65
CA ASN A 89 -6.42 17.02 -0.32
C ASN A 89 -5.96 15.65 0.15
N LEU A 90 -6.77 15.01 0.98
CA LEU A 90 -6.49 13.66 1.48
C LEU A 90 -7.61 12.71 1.06
N LEU A 91 -7.24 11.53 0.58
CA LEU A 91 -8.11 10.36 0.48
C LEU A 91 -7.46 9.23 1.27
N SER A 92 -7.99 8.95 2.46
CA SER A 92 -7.44 7.95 3.38
C SER A 92 -8.49 6.92 3.73
N GLU A 93 -8.05 5.71 4.06
CA GLU A 93 -8.88 4.53 4.27
C GLU A 93 -9.99 4.78 5.29
N GLU A 94 -9.63 5.33 6.45
CA GLU A 94 -10.55 5.48 7.57
C GLU A 94 -11.30 6.80 7.54
N ALA A 95 -10.60 7.92 7.25
CA ALA A 95 -11.19 9.26 7.24
C ALA A 95 -11.94 9.58 5.95
N GLY A 96 -11.68 8.85 4.85
CA GLY A 96 -12.28 9.16 3.55
C GLY A 96 -11.65 10.38 2.87
N PHE A 97 -12.46 11.09 2.09
CA PHE A 97 -12.00 12.25 1.34
C PHE A 97 -12.11 13.55 2.15
N ILE A 98 -10.98 14.23 2.32
CA ILE A 98 -10.89 15.55 2.96
C ILE A 98 -10.48 16.58 1.92
N ASP A 99 -11.42 17.44 1.52
CA ASP A 99 -11.23 18.48 0.52
C ASP A 99 -10.55 19.72 1.11
N ARG A 100 -9.39 20.09 0.57
CA ARG A 100 -8.64 21.32 0.89
C ARG A 100 -8.66 22.31 -0.26
N ARG A 101 -9.46 22.06 -1.29
CA ARG A 101 -9.53 22.85 -2.53
C ARG A 101 -8.19 22.92 -3.27
N SER A 102 -7.40 21.86 -3.18
CA SER A 102 -6.14 21.68 -3.89
C SER A 102 -6.40 20.94 -5.21
N SER A 103 -5.56 21.14 -6.22
CA SER A 103 -5.52 20.24 -7.40
C SER A 103 -4.91 18.88 -7.03
N LEU A 104 -4.06 18.87 -5.99
CA LEU A 104 -3.36 17.68 -5.55
C LEU A 104 -4.16 16.93 -4.49
N THR A 105 -4.25 15.60 -4.64
CA THR A 105 -4.84 14.69 -3.66
C THR A 105 -3.83 13.60 -3.29
N LEU A 106 -3.53 13.46 -2.00
CA LEU A 106 -2.78 12.32 -1.48
C LEU A 106 -3.77 11.17 -1.21
N VAL A 107 -3.63 10.09 -1.95
CA VAL A 107 -4.30 8.80 -1.71
C VAL A 107 -3.39 7.98 -0.82
N VAL A 108 -3.83 7.60 0.38
CA VAL A 108 -2.96 6.98 1.37
C VAL A 108 -3.62 5.83 2.11
N ASP A 109 -2.86 4.77 2.33
CA ASP A 109 -3.06 3.77 3.37
C ASP A 109 -1.95 3.97 4.42
N PRO A 110 -2.31 4.45 5.61
CA PRO A 110 -1.32 4.70 6.67
C PRO A 110 -0.58 3.46 7.13
N ILE A 111 -1.32 2.34 7.27
CA ILE A 111 -0.77 1.05 7.69
C ILE A 111 -1.46 -0.07 6.91
N ASP A 112 -1.01 -0.33 5.68
CA ASP A 112 -1.39 -1.58 5.02
C ASP A 112 -0.77 -2.78 5.76
N GLY A 113 -1.59 -3.78 6.03
CA GLY A 113 -1.21 -4.91 6.87
C GLY A 113 -1.43 -4.67 8.36
N SER A 114 -2.47 -3.94 8.75
CA SER A 114 -2.81 -3.56 10.14
C SER A 114 -2.82 -4.73 11.10
N ALA A 115 -3.36 -5.88 10.71
CA ALA A 115 -3.36 -7.10 11.53
C ALA A 115 -1.94 -7.62 11.80
N ASN A 116 -1.04 -7.54 10.80
CA ASN A 116 0.37 -7.85 10.98
C ASN A 116 1.04 -6.84 11.91
N ALA A 117 0.78 -5.55 11.68
CA ALA A 117 1.31 -4.45 12.48
C ALA A 117 0.93 -4.59 13.95
N ALA A 118 -0.34 -4.79 14.26
CA ALA A 118 -0.84 -4.98 15.62
C ALA A 118 -0.29 -6.24 16.30
N ALA A 119 -0.03 -7.29 15.52
CA ALA A 119 0.57 -8.54 16.01
C ALA A 119 2.10 -8.50 16.17
N GLY A 120 2.76 -7.40 15.74
CA GLY A 120 4.22 -7.28 15.74
C GLY A 120 4.89 -8.11 14.63
N ILE A 121 4.13 -8.53 13.61
CA ILE A 121 4.67 -9.20 12.42
C ILE A 121 5.24 -8.10 11.49
N PRO A 122 6.51 -8.21 11.04
CA PRO A 122 7.19 -7.13 10.34
C PRO A 122 6.76 -6.98 8.86
N LEU A 123 5.49 -7.17 8.56
CA LEU A 123 4.90 -7.14 7.22
C LEU A 123 3.78 -6.09 7.19
N ALA A 124 4.15 -4.82 7.32
CA ALA A 124 3.26 -3.68 7.23
C ALA A 124 3.97 -2.51 6.54
N CYS A 125 3.22 -1.72 5.77
CA CYS A 125 3.74 -0.58 5.02
C CYS A 125 2.87 0.68 5.21
N PHE A 126 3.52 1.84 5.20
CA PHE A 126 2.90 3.08 4.75
C PHE A 126 2.89 3.08 3.23
N SER A 127 1.79 3.43 2.60
CA SER A 127 1.68 3.52 1.14
C SER A 127 0.88 4.74 0.72
N ALA A 128 1.39 5.52 -0.23
CA ALA A 128 0.68 6.67 -0.74
C ALA A 128 0.98 6.94 -2.22
N ALA A 129 0.00 7.54 -2.91
CA ALA A 129 0.16 8.08 -4.26
C ALA A 129 -0.41 9.49 -4.33
N LEU A 130 0.22 10.35 -5.12
CA LEU A 130 -0.23 11.71 -5.39
C LEU A 130 -0.96 11.76 -6.73
N VAL A 131 -2.13 12.38 -6.70
CA VAL A 131 -3.00 12.58 -7.85
C VAL A 131 -3.06 14.06 -8.15
N ASP A 132 -2.91 14.46 -9.42
CA ASP A 132 -3.15 15.79 -9.93
C ASP A 132 -4.19 15.73 -11.05
N ASP A 133 -5.29 16.46 -10.90
CA ASP A 133 -6.40 16.48 -11.87
C ASP A 133 -6.84 15.06 -12.31
N GLY A 134 -7.03 14.16 -11.34
CA GLY A 134 -7.47 12.76 -11.56
C GLY A 134 -6.40 11.80 -12.07
N LYS A 135 -5.15 12.23 -12.25
CA LYS A 135 -4.05 11.40 -12.74
C LYS A 135 -3.04 11.11 -11.63
N PHE A 136 -2.67 9.87 -11.47
CA PHE A 136 -1.58 9.47 -10.60
C PHE A 136 -0.25 9.97 -11.15
N ILE A 137 0.51 10.74 -10.36
CA ILE A 137 1.76 11.37 -10.81
C ILE A 137 3.00 10.92 -10.06
N GLU A 138 2.88 10.60 -8.77
CA GLU A 138 3.98 10.17 -7.91
C GLU A 138 3.47 9.17 -6.87
N ALA A 139 4.37 8.34 -6.35
CA ALA A 139 4.07 7.46 -5.22
C ALA A 139 5.27 7.24 -4.32
N ALA A 140 4.97 6.87 -3.07
CA ALA A 140 5.95 6.36 -2.12
C ALA A 140 5.33 5.28 -1.23
N THR A 141 6.06 4.18 -1.05
CA THR A 141 5.77 3.13 -0.07
C THR A 141 6.96 2.98 0.86
N VAL A 142 6.70 2.84 2.15
CA VAL A 142 7.73 2.63 3.18
C VAL A 142 7.42 1.36 3.95
N TRP A 143 8.33 0.40 3.93
CA TRP A 143 8.22 -0.79 4.77
C TRP A 143 8.53 -0.42 6.22
N LEU A 144 7.55 -0.43 7.10
CA LEU A 144 7.66 0.10 8.46
C LEU A 144 8.74 -0.58 9.28
N ALA A 145 8.91 -1.89 9.13
CA ALA A 145 9.90 -2.67 9.90
C ALA A 145 11.36 -2.38 9.53
N THR A 146 11.64 -2.00 8.27
CA THR A 146 13.02 -1.84 7.76
C THR A 146 13.35 -0.42 7.38
N GLY A 147 12.34 0.43 7.21
CA GLY A 147 12.46 1.76 6.63
C GLY A 147 12.89 1.73 5.16
N SER A 148 12.74 0.60 4.45
CA SER A 148 12.97 0.54 3.01
C SER A 148 11.93 1.39 2.28
N VAL A 149 12.38 2.13 1.25
CA VAL A 149 11.57 3.10 0.52
C VAL A 149 11.51 2.73 -0.95
N TRP A 150 10.31 2.71 -1.52
CA TRP A 150 10.04 2.70 -2.94
C TRP A 150 9.31 4.00 -3.29
N ALA A 151 9.98 4.91 -3.99
CA ALA A 151 9.40 6.20 -4.33
C ALA A 151 9.81 6.64 -5.73
N GLY A 152 8.88 7.23 -6.48
CA GLY A 152 9.15 7.67 -7.85
C GLY A 152 7.96 8.37 -8.50
N SER A 153 8.19 8.86 -9.73
CA SER A 153 7.20 9.51 -10.58
C SER A 153 6.68 8.56 -11.67
N ALA A 154 5.43 8.76 -12.09
CA ALA A 154 4.77 7.94 -13.10
C ALA A 154 5.47 7.95 -14.47
N ASP A 155 6.18 9.04 -14.81
CA ASP A 155 6.99 9.14 -16.03
C ASP A 155 8.37 8.47 -15.93
N GLY A 156 8.69 7.89 -14.76
CA GLY A 156 9.97 7.23 -14.49
C GLY A 156 11.17 8.17 -14.37
N SER A 157 10.98 9.49 -14.48
CA SER A 157 12.08 10.47 -14.44
C SER A 157 12.73 10.60 -13.06
N ARG A 158 11.99 10.22 -12.02
CA ARG A 158 12.44 10.23 -10.62
C ARG A 158 12.18 8.86 -9.99
N SER A 159 13.18 8.32 -9.30
CA SER A 159 13.08 7.03 -8.63
C SER A 159 14.06 6.97 -7.46
N SER A 160 13.66 6.39 -6.34
CA SER A 160 14.52 6.22 -5.15
C SER A 160 15.63 5.19 -5.35
N ALA A 161 15.46 4.27 -6.32
CA ALA A 161 16.46 3.28 -6.72
C ALA A 161 16.21 2.81 -8.15
N VAL A 162 17.13 2.03 -8.68
CA VAL A 162 16.93 1.30 -9.95
C VAL A 162 16.26 -0.03 -9.61
N TRP A 163 15.02 -0.20 -10.03
CA TRP A 163 14.28 -1.46 -9.90
C TRP A 163 14.12 -2.15 -11.25
N SER A 164 13.85 -3.42 -11.22
CA SER A 164 13.36 -4.18 -12.36
C SER A 164 12.50 -5.33 -11.85
N THR A 165 11.42 -5.62 -12.58
CA THR A 165 10.67 -6.85 -12.37
C THR A 165 11.50 -8.07 -12.77
N THR A 166 11.03 -9.27 -12.46
CA THR A 166 11.68 -10.53 -12.88
C THR A 166 11.58 -10.75 -14.39
N GLY A 167 10.65 -10.07 -15.09
CA GLY A 167 10.32 -10.33 -16.49
C GLY A 167 9.63 -11.68 -16.72
N CYS A 168 9.12 -12.34 -15.68
CA CYS A 168 8.42 -13.62 -15.79
C CYS A 168 7.14 -13.47 -16.63
N VAL A 169 6.98 -14.34 -17.64
CA VAL A 169 5.79 -14.41 -18.50
C VAL A 169 5.03 -15.72 -18.33
N ASP A 170 5.64 -16.73 -17.71
CA ASP A 170 5.09 -18.08 -17.58
C ASP A 170 4.59 -18.32 -16.16
N HIS A 171 3.27 -18.34 -15.99
CA HIS A 171 2.64 -18.56 -14.67
C HIS A 171 3.07 -19.89 -14.02
N ALA A 172 3.39 -20.93 -14.81
CA ALA A 172 3.87 -22.22 -14.29
C ALA A 172 5.26 -22.14 -13.63
N LYS A 173 5.98 -21.04 -13.83
CA LYS A 173 7.27 -20.75 -13.17
C LYS A 173 7.17 -19.65 -12.13
N ALA A 174 6.04 -18.95 -12.09
CA ALA A 174 5.87 -17.76 -11.27
C ALA A 174 5.77 -18.06 -9.79
N ALA A 175 6.41 -17.21 -8.99
CA ALA A 175 6.17 -17.09 -7.57
C ALA A 175 5.10 -16.00 -7.34
N VAL A 176 3.92 -16.41 -6.93
CA VAL A 176 2.74 -15.55 -6.81
C VAL A 176 2.38 -15.36 -5.35
N SER A 177 2.16 -14.11 -4.95
CA SER A 177 1.49 -13.79 -3.69
C SER A 177 -0.02 -13.75 -3.92
N LEU A 178 -0.80 -14.28 -2.98
CA LEU A 178 -2.26 -14.31 -3.03
C LEU A 178 -2.84 -13.68 -1.75
N LEU A 179 -3.95 -12.98 -1.88
CA LEU A 179 -4.80 -12.71 -0.74
C LEU A 179 -5.33 -14.04 -0.17
N ARG A 180 -5.68 -14.03 1.13
CA ARG A 180 -6.25 -15.22 1.76
C ARG A 180 -7.52 -15.68 1.03
N PRO A 181 -7.80 -17.00 0.93
CA PRO A 181 -9.03 -17.48 0.32
C PRO A 181 -10.25 -17.19 1.21
N HIS A 182 -11.39 -16.99 0.56
CA HIS A 182 -12.72 -16.94 1.16
C HIS A 182 -13.61 -17.98 0.47
N ASP A 183 -14.71 -18.39 1.10
CA ASP A 183 -15.62 -19.37 0.51
C ASP A 183 -16.09 -18.94 -0.89
N ARG A 184 -16.38 -17.64 -1.06
CA ARG A 184 -16.90 -17.09 -2.34
C ARG A 184 -15.90 -17.15 -3.50
N ASN A 185 -14.57 -17.18 -3.24
CA ASN A 185 -13.53 -17.16 -4.27
C ASN A 185 -12.59 -18.37 -4.21
N PHE A 186 -12.90 -19.39 -3.38
CA PHE A 186 -12.00 -20.50 -3.12
C PHE A 186 -11.60 -21.25 -4.39
N GLU A 187 -12.52 -21.46 -5.32
CA GLU A 187 -12.23 -22.15 -6.57
C GLU A 187 -11.30 -21.35 -7.49
N ALA A 188 -11.48 -20.03 -7.60
CA ALA A 188 -10.55 -19.15 -8.33
C ALA A 188 -9.19 -19.14 -7.66
N TRP A 189 -9.15 -19.00 -6.33
CA TRP A 189 -7.92 -19.07 -5.55
C TRP A 189 -7.16 -20.38 -5.78
N ARG A 190 -7.88 -21.53 -5.75
CA ARG A 190 -7.31 -22.85 -6.01
C ARG A 190 -6.74 -22.95 -7.43
N ARG A 191 -7.43 -22.39 -8.45
CA ARG A 191 -6.94 -22.39 -9.83
C ARG A 191 -5.62 -21.64 -9.94
N VAL A 192 -5.56 -20.38 -9.45
CA VAL A 192 -4.34 -19.59 -9.47
C VAL A 192 -3.22 -20.29 -8.71
N SER A 193 -3.52 -20.87 -7.55
CA SER A 193 -2.55 -21.63 -6.76
C SER A 193 -1.99 -22.84 -7.51
N ASN A 194 -2.82 -23.56 -8.25
CA ASN A 194 -2.41 -24.77 -8.97
C ASN A 194 -1.59 -24.48 -10.23
N VAL A 195 -1.80 -23.33 -10.88
CA VAL A 195 -1.03 -22.96 -12.08
C VAL A 195 0.30 -22.27 -11.75
N SER A 196 0.50 -21.86 -10.52
CA SER A 196 1.70 -21.13 -10.09
C SER A 196 2.75 -22.05 -9.46
N ALA A 197 4.03 -21.77 -9.69
CA ALA A 197 5.12 -22.57 -9.13
C ALA A 197 5.25 -22.48 -7.60
N ARG A 198 4.94 -21.29 -7.04
CA ARG A 198 5.03 -21.02 -5.60
C ARG A 198 3.97 -20.03 -5.18
N ILE A 199 3.40 -20.25 -4.00
CA ILE A 199 2.41 -19.35 -3.40
C ILE A 199 2.95 -18.77 -2.10
N ARG A 200 2.62 -17.49 -1.86
CA ARG A 200 2.81 -16.76 -0.60
C ARG A 200 1.51 -16.09 -0.20
N ILE A 201 1.34 -15.84 1.09
CA ILE A 201 0.28 -15.01 1.67
C ILE A 201 0.96 -14.14 2.71
N LEU A 202 1.22 -12.88 2.42
CA LEU A 202 1.93 -11.96 3.34
C LEU A 202 0.96 -11.04 4.08
N SER A 203 -0.27 -10.87 3.57
CA SER A 203 -1.33 -10.05 4.16
C SER A 203 -0.94 -8.58 4.31
N CYS A 204 -0.25 -8.03 3.30
CA CYS A 204 0.10 -6.62 3.14
C CYS A 204 0.19 -6.33 1.63
N SER A 205 -0.89 -5.81 1.06
CA SER A 205 -1.08 -5.66 -0.39
C SER A 205 -0.01 -4.78 -1.04
N THR A 206 0.30 -3.66 -0.40
CA THR A 206 1.28 -2.71 -0.92
C THR A 206 2.70 -3.25 -0.84
N LEU A 207 3.05 -4.00 0.22
CA LEU A 207 4.34 -4.68 0.31
C LEU A 207 4.47 -5.75 -0.78
N GLU A 208 3.43 -6.57 -0.98
CA GLU A 208 3.41 -7.63 -1.99
C GLU A 208 3.58 -7.05 -3.39
N ALA A 209 2.95 -5.89 -3.68
CA ALA A 209 3.13 -5.16 -4.94
C ALA A 209 4.58 -4.61 -5.09
N MET A 210 5.16 -4.05 -4.04
CA MET A 210 6.55 -3.56 -4.06
C MET A 210 7.58 -4.69 -4.22
N LEU A 211 7.28 -5.89 -3.72
CA LEU A 211 8.10 -7.08 -3.96
C LEU A 211 8.07 -7.52 -5.43
N VAL A 212 6.97 -7.28 -6.16
CA VAL A 212 6.93 -7.45 -7.64
C VAL A 212 7.76 -6.38 -8.33
N LEU A 213 7.61 -5.10 -7.94
CA LEU A 213 8.37 -3.98 -8.48
C LEU A 213 9.89 -4.22 -8.46
N GLN A 214 10.41 -4.77 -7.36
CA GLN A 214 11.83 -5.01 -7.18
C GLN A 214 12.33 -6.40 -7.63
N GLY A 215 11.46 -7.23 -8.24
CA GLY A 215 11.81 -8.54 -8.76
C GLY A 215 11.99 -9.64 -7.69
N SER A 216 11.44 -9.48 -6.50
CA SER A 216 11.46 -10.51 -5.43
C SER A 216 10.29 -11.50 -5.52
N SER A 217 9.22 -11.12 -6.22
CA SER A 217 8.05 -11.93 -6.55
C SER A 217 7.66 -11.66 -8.00
N ASP A 218 6.93 -12.56 -8.63
CA ASP A 218 6.52 -12.41 -10.03
C ASP A 218 5.14 -11.77 -10.16
N ALA A 219 4.25 -12.03 -9.20
CA ALA A 219 2.93 -11.42 -9.16
C ALA A 219 2.33 -11.38 -7.75
N PHE A 220 1.32 -10.51 -7.58
CA PHE A 220 0.42 -10.46 -6.44
C PHE A 220 -1.02 -10.38 -6.95
N VAL A 221 -1.94 -11.23 -6.43
CA VAL A 221 -3.28 -11.43 -7.00
C VAL A 221 -4.35 -11.50 -5.93
N ASP A 222 -5.42 -10.72 -6.11
CA ASP A 222 -6.73 -11.01 -5.55
C ASP A 222 -7.47 -11.99 -6.47
N ALA A 223 -7.66 -13.21 -6.02
CA ALA A 223 -8.29 -14.27 -6.80
C ALA A 223 -9.82 -14.15 -6.81
N GLY A 224 -10.37 -12.98 -7.17
CA GLY A 224 -11.80 -12.76 -7.37
C GLY A 224 -12.58 -12.50 -6.08
N SER A 225 -11.94 -11.97 -5.03
CA SER A 225 -12.64 -11.61 -3.79
C SER A 225 -13.14 -10.18 -3.75
N ASP A 226 -12.74 -9.31 -4.70
CA ASP A 226 -13.04 -7.89 -4.69
C ASP A 226 -12.69 -7.25 -3.34
N THR A 227 -11.46 -7.49 -2.90
CA THR A 227 -10.96 -6.99 -1.61
C THR A 227 -10.18 -5.68 -1.77
N HIS A 228 -9.42 -5.52 -2.87
CA HIS A 228 -8.60 -4.34 -3.06
C HIS A 228 -9.42 -3.06 -3.19
N ARG A 229 -8.98 -2.03 -2.47
CA ARG A 229 -9.41 -0.64 -2.58
C ARG A 229 -8.41 0.15 -3.41
N LEU A 230 -8.74 1.39 -3.73
CA LEU A 230 -7.82 2.26 -4.45
C LEU A 230 -6.52 2.49 -3.68
N VAL A 231 -6.59 2.67 -2.36
CA VAL A 231 -5.43 2.90 -1.48
C VAL A 231 -4.44 1.74 -1.51
N ASP A 232 -4.91 0.50 -1.67
CA ASP A 232 -4.08 -0.71 -1.73
C ASP A 232 -3.27 -0.78 -3.04
N LEU A 233 -3.78 -0.22 -4.15
CA LEU A 233 -3.22 -0.34 -5.49
C LEU A 233 -2.55 0.95 -5.99
N ALA A 234 -2.84 2.10 -5.40
CA ALA A 234 -2.45 3.41 -5.91
C ALA A 234 -0.94 3.55 -6.15
N ALA A 235 -0.10 3.12 -5.22
CA ALA A 235 1.35 3.19 -5.38
C ALA A 235 1.85 2.25 -6.50
N ALA A 236 1.26 1.06 -6.62
CA ALA A 236 1.60 0.11 -7.67
C ALA A 236 1.22 0.64 -9.06
N LEU A 237 0.05 1.31 -9.21
CA LEU A 237 -0.39 1.95 -10.45
C LEU A 237 0.61 3.01 -10.96
N VAL A 238 1.34 3.68 -10.04
CA VAL A 238 2.38 4.64 -10.39
C VAL A 238 3.69 3.94 -10.75
N LEU A 239 4.14 3.03 -9.91
CA LEU A 239 5.53 2.56 -9.94
C LEU A 239 5.75 1.36 -10.88
N LEU A 240 4.82 0.40 -10.94
CA LEU A 240 5.01 -0.83 -11.76
C LEU A 240 5.20 -0.55 -13.25
N PRO A 241 4.42 0.36 -13.89
CA PRO A 241 4.60 0.64 -15.32
C PRO A 241 5.99 1.18 -15.68
N THR A 242 6.67 1.86 -14.74
CA THR A 242 8.01 2.42 -14.98
C THR A 242 9.10 1.37 -15.18
N VAL A 243 8.82 0.13 -14.81
CA VAL A 243 9.75 -1.03 -14.92
C VAL A 243 9.20 -2.16 -15.80
N GLY A 244 8.13 -1.89 -16.56
CA GLY A 244 7.52 -2.86 -17.46
C GLY A 244 6.54 -3.83 -16.79
N GLY A 245 6.27 -3.67 -15.51
CA GLY A 245 5.19 -4.37 -14.79
C GLY A 245 3.83 -3.72 -15.04
N VAL A 246 2.77 -4.35 -14.55
CA VAL A 246 1.40 -3.88 -14.77
C VAL A 246 0.50 -4.15 -13.56
N VAL A 247 -0.53 -3.31 -13.41
CA VAL A 247 -1.65 -3.51 -12.49
C VAL A 247 -2.94 -3.52 -13.29
N ILE A 248 -3.69 -4.60 -13.23
CA ILE A 248 -5.00 -4.75 -13.87
C ILE A 248 -6.04 -5.28 -12.88
N ASP A 249 -7.31 -5.14 -13.21
CA ASP A 249 -8.39 -5.86 -12.53
C ASP A 249 -8.63 -7.21 -13.23
N ALA A 250 -8.77 -8.30 -12.49
CA ALA A 250 -8.97 -9.64 -13.04
C ALA A 250 -10.24 -9.78 -13.91
N PHE A 251 -11.21 -8.86 -13.75
CA PHE A 251 -12.46 -8.82 -14.50
C PHE A 251 -12.49 -7.71 -15.57
N GLY A 252 -11.35 -7.07 -15.83
CA GLY A 252 -11.20 -6.05 -16.88
C GLY A 252 -11.85 -4.70 -16.57
N ARG A 253 -12.10 -4.39 -15.29
CA ARG A 253 -12.63 -3.08 -14.87
C ARG A 253 -11.48 -2.08 -14.78
N ASP A 254 -11.74 -0.83 -15.16
CA ASP A 254 -10.74 0.23 -15.02
C ASP A 254 -10.47 0.54 -13.54
N ILE A 255 -9.18 0.69 -13.21
CA ILE A 255 -8.71 1.12 -11.89
C ILE A 255 -8.29 2.59 -12.02
N GLU A 256 -9.23 3.47 -11.75
CA GLU A 256 -9.06 4.92 -11.89
C GLU A 256 -9.21 5.63 -10.55
N PHE A 257 -8.68 6.85 -10.46
CA PHE A 257 -8.88 7.69 -9.29
C PHE A 257 -10.38 7.96 -9.07
N ASP A 258 -10.83 7.64 -7.87
CA ASP A 258 -12.18 7.87 -7.39
C ASP A 258 -12.11 8.13 -5.88
N THR A 259 -12.92 9.06 -5.38
CA THR A 259 -13.04 9.33 -3.94
C THR A 259 -13.96 8.33 -3.22
N ASN A 260 -14.60 7.42 -3.94
CA ASN A 260 -15.47 6.39 -3.37
C ASN A 260 -14.66 5.17 -2.91
N LEU A 261 -14.21 5.16 -1.67
CA LEU A 261 -13.45 4.07 -1.07
C LEU A 261 -14.22 2.74 -0.92
N LYS A 262 -15.53 2.71 -1.21
CA LYS A 262 -16.31 1.46 -1.23
C LYS A 262 -16.20 0.70 -2.54
N ARG A 263 -15.63 1.33 -3.58
CA ARG A 263 -15.33 0.64 -4.84
C ARG A 263 -14.23 -0.39 -4.60
N ARG A 264 -14.39 -1.56 -5.21
CA ARG A 264 -13.51 -2.70 -5.00
C ARG A 264 -13.08 -3.31 -6.33
N TRP A 265 -11.87 -3.88 -6.32
CA TRP A 265 -11.28 -4.59 -7.43
C TRP A 265 -10.68 -5.92 -6.99
N SER A 266 -10.57 -6.84 -7.94
CA SER A 266 -9.74 -8.03 -7.82
C SER A 266 -8.43 -7.77 -8.56
N GLY A 267 -7.53 -7.03 -7.93
CA GLY A 267 -6.30 -6.54 -8.54
C GLY A 267 -5.32 -7.67 -8.83
N VAL A 268 -4.68 -7.58 -10.00
CA VAL A 268 -3.55 -8.41 -10.42
C VAL A 268 -2.36 -7.48 -10.68
N VAL A 269 -1.34 -7.60 -9.86
CA VAL A 269 -0.06 -6.89 -9.98
C VAL A 269 0.96 -7.89 -10.49
N ALA A 270 1.58 -7.66 -11.65
CA ALA A 270 2.47 -8.65 -12.25
C ALA A 270 3.72 -8.04 -12.89
N ALA A 271 4.76 -8.85 -12.99
CA ALA A 271 6.05 -8.51 -13.58
C ALA A 271 5.97 -8.16 -15.05
N THR A 272 4.97 -8.72 -15.78
CA THR A 272 4.72 -8.47 -17.20
C THR A 272 3.22 -8.47 -17.50
N PRO A 273 2.78 -7.80 -18.59
CA PRO A 273 1.38 -7.87 -19.05
C PRO A 273 0.92 -9.30 -19.34
N GLU A 274 1.76 -10.11 -19.98
CA GLU A 274 1.43 -11.50 -20.34
C GLU A 274 1.15 -12.36 -19.10
N LEU A 275 1.94 -12.18 -18.04
CA LEU A 275 1.71 -12.88 -16.78
C LEU A 275 0.41 -12.40 -16.11
N ALA A 276 0.13 -11.10 -16.15
CA ALA A 276 -1.09 -10.54 -15.60
C ALA A 276 -2.34 -11.09 -16.29
N GLU A 277 -2.36 -11.13 -17.62
CA GLU A 277 -3.46 -11.66 -18.41
C GLU A 277 -3.70 -13.16 -18.13
N ALA A 278 -2.64 -13.98 -18.09
CA ALA A 278 -2.73 -15.39 -17.77
C ALA A 278 -3.29 -15.66 -16.35
N LEU A 279 -2.89 -14.84 -15.36
CA LEU A 279 -3.40 -14.96 -14.00
C LEU A 279 -4.85 -14.44 -13.89
N ALA A 280 -5.21 -13.36 -14.58
CA ALA A 280 -6.57 -12.85 -14.64
C ALA A 280 -7.52 -13.86 -15.32
N GLU A 281 -7.07 -14.54 -16.37
CA GLU A 281 -7.81 -15.64 -16.97
C GLU A 281 -8.05 -16.77 -15.96
N ALA A 282 -7.03 -17.19 -15.21
CA ALA A 282 -7.17 -18.21 -14.18
C ALA A 282 -8.15 -17.81 -13.05
N VAL A 283 -8.27 -16.50 -12.75
CA VAL A 283 -9.29 -15.98 -11.82
C VAL A 283 -10.67 -16.05 -12.43
N SER A 284 -10.85 -15.59 -13.67
CA SER A 284 -12.17 -15.38 -14.30
C SER A 284 -12.77 -16.62 -14.97
N LEU A 285 -12.01 -17.70 -15.18
CA LEU A 285 -12.49 -18.94 -15.74
C LEU A 285 -13.74 -19.45 -14.98
N HIS A 286 -14.89 -19.57 -15.69
CA HIS A 286 -16.18 -20.08 -15.19
C HIS A 286 -17.08 -19.08 -14.43
N LEU A 287 -16.96 -17.78 -14.69
CA LEU A 287 -18.05 -16.84 -14.38
C LEU A 287 -19.08 -16.78 -15.51
#